data_5734f2fa7d0b898c43101f689ec08ef1
#
_entry.id   5734f2fa7d0b898c43101f689ec08ef1
#
_cell.length_a   1.000
_cell.length_b   1.000
_cell.length_c   1.000
_cell.angle_alpha   90.00
_cell.angle_beta   90.00
_cell.angle_gamma   90.00
#
_symmetry.space_group_name_H-M   'P 1'
#
loop_
_entity.id
_entity.type
_entity.pdbx_description
1 polymer ?
#
loop_
_entity_poly.entity_id
_entity_poly.type
_entity_poly.pdbx_seq_one_letter_code
_entity_poly.pdbx_strand_id
1 'polypeptide(L)'
;MKHPQRFSGALSGLLLALGLGFLPAAAMAATVDVSGVRLEDSITAHGSTLQLNGAGVRYKAVFKVYTAGLYLSQKATTTEAVLAAPGPKRLTMTMLRDIDSTELGKLFSRGMEDNMERSAFSKLIPGVLRMSQVFSDHKRLKEGETFMVDWVPGTGTVLTIKGKVEGEPFKEPEFFNALMRIWLGPKPADWQLKDALLGGKK
;
A
#
# COMPACT_ATOMS: atom_id res chain seq x y z
N MET A 1 91.77 28.24 10.31
CA MET A 1 90.58 28.37 11.13
C MET A 1 89.39 27.74 10.37
N LYS A 2 88.94 26.56 10.79
CA LYS A 2 87.96 25.76 10.07
C LYS A 2 86.71 25.69 10.94
N HIS A 3 85.54 26.13 10.40
CA HIS A 3 84.24 25.96 11.01
C HIS A 3 83.63 24.61 10.59
N PRO A 4 83.07 23.85 11.50
CA PRO A 4 82.24 22.66 11.08
C PRO A 4 80.78 23.04 10.89
N GLN A 5 80.23 22.66 9.77
CA GLN A 5 78.80 22.73 9.50
C GLN A 5 78.04 21.66 10.26
N ARG A 6 76.92 22.02 10.88
CA ARG A 6 75.95 21.09 11.49
C ARG A 6 74.86 20.78 10.50
N PHE A 7 74.72 19.51 10.19
CA PHE A 7 73.55 18.97 9.44
C PHE A 7 72.38 18.73 10.43
N SER A 8 71.28 19.43 10.22
CA SER A 8 70.03 19.17 10.90
C SER A 8 69.18 18.28 9.99
N GLY A 9 68.97 17.04 10.38
CA GLY A 9 68.06 16.10 9.70
C GLY A 9 66.64 16.35 10.14
N ALA A 10 65.77 16.76 9.22
CA ALA A 10 64.34 16.83 9.43
C ALA A 10 63.71 15.45 9.19
N LEU A 11 63.18 14.83 10.24
CA LEU A 11 62.30 13.66 10.15
C LEU A 11 60.91 14.10 9.70
N SER A 12 60.58 13.82 8.45
CA SER A 12 59.17 13.97 7.96
C SER A 12 58.38 12.76 8.40
N GLY A 13 57.54 12.91 9.40
CA GLY A 13 56.54 11.91 9.81
C GLY A 13 55.38 11.87 8.82
N LEU A 14 55.23 10.78 8.11
CA LEU A 14 54.09 10.48 7.23
C LEU A 14 52.90 9.97 8.09
N LEU A 15 51.92 10.84 8.36
CA LEU A 15 50.67 10.47 9.00
C LEU A 15 49.75 9.81 7.98
N LEU A 16 49.65 8.48 8.05
CA LEU A 16 48.69 7.68 7.29
C LEU A 16 47.33 7.82 7.98
N ALA A 17 46.46 8.70 7.47
CA ALA A 17 45.07 8.80 7.91
C ALA A 17 44.27 7.62 7.32
N LEU A 18 43.98 6.60 8.16
CA LEU A 18 43.01 5.55 7.84
C LEU A 18 41.61 6.21 7.83
N GLY A 19 41.12 6.52 6.65
CA GLY A 19 39.71 6.87 6.44
C GLY A 19 38.83 5.61 6.63
N LEU A 20 38.21 5.49 7.82
CA LEU A 20 37.10 4.51 7.97
C LEU A 20 35.95 4.97 7.08
N GLY A 21 35.79 4.33 5.93
CA GLY A 21 34.63 4.50 5.06
C GLY A 21 33.39 3.99 5.80
N PHE A 22 32.52 4.90 6.21
CA PHE A 22 31.18 4.59 6.72
C PHE A 22 30.36 4.09 5.51
N LEU A 23 30.28 2.78 5.33
CA LEU A 23 29.30 2.18 4.41
C LEU A 23 27.92 2.35 5.04
N PRO A 24 26.97 3.04 4.40
CA PRO A 24 25.60 3.08 4.88
C PRO A 24 25.06 1.65 4.88
N ALA A 25 24.74 1.12 6.05
CA ALA A 25 24.00 -0.12 6.18
C ALA A 25 22.63 0.14 5.55
N ALA A 26 22.36 -0.49 4.41
CA ALA A 26 21.02 -0.51 3.83
C ALA A 26 20.11 -1.20 4.86
N ALA A 27 19.29 -0.42 5.55
CA ALA A 27 18.26 -0.96 6.43
C ALA A 27 17.31 -1.79 5.56
N MET A 28 17.38 -3.12 5.67
CA MET A 28 16.41 -4.01 5.05
C MET A 28 15.06 -3.75 5.73
N ALA A 29 14.07 -3.30 4.95
CA ALA A 29 12.70 -3.18 5.44
C ALA A 29 12.25 -4.54 5.97
N ALA A 30 11.68 -4.56 7.18
CA ALA A 30 11.10 -5.78 7.70
C ALA A 30 9.89 -6.16 6.84
N THR A 31 9.64 -7.44 6.70
CA THR A 31 8.54 -7.95 5.87
C THR A 31 7.61 -8.82 6.70
N VAL A 32 6.32 -8.78 6.37
CA VAL A 32 5.29 -9.64 6.93
C VAL A 32 4.86 -10.63 5.85
N ASP A 33 4.94 -11.93 6.14
CA ASP A 33 4.40 -12.96 5.25
C ASP A 33 2.92 -13.21 5.55
N VAL A 34 2.08 -13.11 4.53
CA VAL A 34 0.66 -13.41 4.60
C VAL A 34 0.32 -14.43 3.52
N SER A 35 0.22 -15.69 3.89
CA SER A 35 -0.09 -16.80 2.95
C SER A 35 0.86 -16.86 1.74
N GLY A 36 2.16 -16.71 1.97
CA GLY A 36 3.20 -16.76 0.93
C GLY A 36 3.41 -15.44 0.18
N VAL A 37 2.65 -14.40 0.49
CA VAL A 37 2.85 -13.05 -0.06
C VAL A 37 3.62 -12.21 0.95
N ARG A 38 4.79 -11.70 0.55
CA ARG A 38 5.58 -10.78 1.37
C ARG A 38 5.09 -9.36 1.19
N LEU A 39 4.77 -8.73 2.30
CA LEU A 39 4.41 -7.32 2.39
C LEU A 39 5.49 -6.61 3.20
N GLU A 40 6.04 -5.53 2.68
CA GLU A 40 6.99 -4.69 3.42
C GLU A 40 6.26 -3.99 4.56
N ASP A 41 6.91 -3.83 5.72
CA ASP A 41 6.34 -3.10 6.87
C ASP A 41 6.26 -1.59 6.61
N SER A 42 7.01 -1.09 5.62
CA SER A 42 7.03 0.30 5.20
C SER A 42 7.32 0.39 3.70
N ILE A 43 6.59 1.24 3.00
CA ILE A 43 6.76 1.50 1.56
C ILE A 43 6.88 3.00 1.30
N THR A 44 7.53 3.37 0.21
CA THR A 44 7.45 4.73 -0.33
C THR A 44 6.42 4.77 -1.46
N ALA A 45 5.38 5.58 -1.30
CA ALA A 45 4.35 5.77 -2.31
C ALA A 45 3.91 7.24 -2.36
N HIS A 46 3.76 7.77 -3.57
CA HIS A 46 3.32 9.16 -3.81
C HIS A 46 4.11 10.20 -3.00
N GLY A 47 5.45 10.03 -2.94
CA GLY A 47 6.35 10.95 -2.24
C GLY A 47 6.31 10.87 -0.71
N SER A 48 5.63 9.88 -0.13
CA SER A 48 5.49 9.70 1.31
C SER A 48 5.88 8.27 1.73
N THR A 49 6.43 8.16 2.94
CA THR A 49 6.62 6.86 3.58
C THR A 49 5.33 6.43 4.25
N LEU A 50 4.82 5.26 3.89
CA LEU A 50 3.63 4.66 4.45
C LEU A 50 4.01 3.40 5.23
N GLN A 51 3.41 3.22 6.42
CA GLN A 51 3.59 2.04 7.26
C GLN A 51 2.47 1.04 7.01
N LEU A 52 2.78 -0.24 7.04
CA LEU A 52 1.79 -1.30 7.00
C LEU A 52 0.91 -1.22 8.28
N ASN A 53 -0.32 -0.75 8.11
CA ASN A 53 -1.28 -0.66 9.21
C ASN A 53 -1.72 -2.04 9.67
N GLY A 54 -2.00 -2.91 8.70
CA GLY A 54 -2.36 -4.28 8.92
C GLY A 54 -2.51 -5.05 7.62
N ALA A 55 -2.49 -6.37 7.72
CA ALA A 55 -2.61 -7.26 6.56
C ALA A 55 -3.30 -8.58 6.91
N GLY A 56 -3.99 -9.16 5.93
CA GLY A 56 -4.70 -10.41 6.12
C GLY A 56 -5.13 -11.06 4.81
N VAL A 57 -5.82 -12.19 4.94
CA VAL A 57 -6.37 -12.95 3.82
C VAL A 57 -7.87 -12.76 3.75
N ARG A 58 -8.39 -12.53 2.55
CA ARG A 58 -9.81 -12.60 2.25
C ARG A 58 -10.21 -14.05 2.01
N TYR A 59 -11.17 -14.54 2.78
CA TYR A 59 -11.77 -15.82 2.55
C TYR A 59 -13.17 -15.70 1.93
N LYS A 60 -13.52 -16.62 1.02
CA LYS A 60 -14.90 -16.88 0.58
C LYS A 60 -15.19 -18.33 0.92
N ALA A 61 -15.99 -18.55 1.96
CA ALA A 61 -16.08 -19.83 2.63
C ALA A 61 -14.70 -20.34 3.05
N VAL A 62 -14.25 -21.49 2.57
CA VAL A 62 -12.94 -22.09 2.89
C VAL A 62 -11.81 -21.65 1.94
N PHE A 63 -12.13 -20.91 0.90
CA PHE A 63 -11.17 -20.58 -0.15
C PHE A 63 -10.47 -19.24 0.13
N LYS A 64 -9.15 -19.24 0.08
CA LYS A 64 -8.34 -18.02 0.06
C LYS A 64 -8.53 -17.34 -1.30
N VAL A 65 -8.88 -16.06 -1.29
CA VAL A 65 -9.19 -15.30 -2.51
C VAL A 65 -8.02 -14.37 -2.87
N TYR A 66 -7.59 -13.54 -1.91
CA TYR A 66 -6.44 -12.65 -2.04
C TYR A 66 -5.88 -12.31 -0.66
N THR A 67 -4.63 -11.87 -0.61
CA THR A 67 -4.10 -11.12 0.54
C THR A 67 -4.41 -9.64 0.35
N ALA A 68 -4.59 -8.92 1.44
CA ALA A 68 -4.66 -7.46 1.41
C ALA A 68 -3.75 -6.86 2.48
N GLY A 69 -3.10 -5.73 2.14
CA GLY A 69 -2.31 -4.92 3.04
C GLY A 69 -2.74 -3.45 2.96
N LEU A 70 -3.02 -2.85 4.10
CA LEU A 70 -3.38 -1.44 4.23
C LEU A 70 -2.16 -0.65 4.68
N TYR A 71 -1.80 0.38 3.94
CA TYR A 71 -0.67 1.27 4.24
C TYR A 71 -1.16 2.69 4.48
N LEU A 72 -0.70 3.28 5.58
CA LEU A 72 -1.05 4.63 6.03
C LEU A 72 0.20 5.38 6.47
N SER A 73 0.14 6.72 6.47
CA SER A 73 1.20 7.56 7.06
C SER A 73 1.28 7.42 8.58
N GLN A 74 0.17 7.12 9.23
CA GLN A 74 0.05 6.86 10.67
C GLN A 74 -0.89 5.70 10.90
N LYS A 75 -0.56 4.81 11.85
CA LYS A 75 -1.40 3.64 12.17
C LYS A 75 -2.75 4.07 12.74
N ALA A 76 -3.79 3.35 12.34
CA ALA A 76 -5.17 3.58 12.75
C ALA A 76 -5.87 2.25 13.04
N THR A 77 -6.65 2.20 14.10
CA THR A 77 -7.31 0.96 14.58
C THR A 77 -8.82 0.96 14.41
N THR A 78 -9.38 2.05 13.87
CA THR A 78 -10.82 2.15 13.57
C THR A 78 -11.01 2.56 12.12
N THR A 79 -12.16 2.22 11.56
CA THR A 79 -12.55 2.61 10.19
C THR A 79 -12.50 4.12 10.01
N GLU A 80 -13.07 4.85 10.97
CA GLU A 80 -13.17 6.32 10.94
C GLU A 80 -11.78 6.95 10.94
N ALA A 81 -10.87 6.44 11.78
CA ALA A 81 -9.49 6.91 11.83
C ALA A 81 -8.72 6.62 10.52
N VAL A 82 -8.95 5.46 9.89
CA VAL A 82 -8.37 5.15 8.56
C VAL A 82 -8.86 6.12 7.51
N LEU A 83 -10.19 6.36 7.44
CA LEU A 83 -10.77 7.25 6.44
C LEU A 83 -10.31 8.70 6.64
N ALA A 84 -10.20 9.16 7.89
CA ALA A 84 -9.74 10.50 8.26
C ALA A 84 -8.22 10.68 8.24
N ALA A 85 -7.44 9.61 8.15
CA ALA A 85 -5.97 9.67 8.17
C ALA A 85 -5.45 10.65 7.09
N PRO A 86 -4.51 11.54 7.43
CA PRO A 86 -3.94 12.47 6.47
C PRO A 86 -2.98 11.79 5.49
N GLY A 87 -2.70 12.46 4.39
CA GLY A 87 -1.73 12.01 3.39
C GLY A 87 -2.22 10.86 2.50
N PRO A 88 -1.30 10.29 1.73
CA PRO A 88 -1.60 9.15 0.87
C PRO A 88 -2.00 7.91 1.68
N LYS A 89 -2.85 7.06 1.08
CA LYS A 89 -3.25 5.77 1.63
C LYS A 89 -3.20 4.74 0.51
N ARG A 90 -2.83 3.51 0.80
CA ARG A 90 -2.82 2.40 -0.16
C ARG A 90 -3.45 1.16 0.45
N LEU A 91 -4.39 0.57 -0.28
CA LEU A 91 -4.78 -0.81 -0.11
C LEU A 91 -4.22 -1.61 -1.29
N THR A 92 -3.34 -2.56 -1.00
CA THR A 92 -2.82 -3.50 -2.00
C THR A 92 -3.44 -4.87 -1.83
N MET A 93 -3.73 -5.54 -2.92
CA MET A 93 -4.23 -6.91 -2.94
C MET A 93 -3.38 -7.75 -3.89
N THR A 94 -3.03 -8.97 -3.46
CA THR A 94 -2.38 -9.97 -4.31
C THR A 94 -3.29 -11.19 -4.39
N MET A 95 -3.65 -11.58 -5.60
CA MET A 95 -4.56 -12.69 -5.83
C MET A 95 -3.91 -14.02 -5.40
N LEU A 96 -4.65 -14.84 -4.65
CA LEU A 96 -4.25 -16.20 -4.24
C LEU A 96 -4.89 -17.29 -5.10
N ARG A 97 -5.62 -16.88 -6.10
CA ARG A 97 -6.25 -17.71 -7.14
C ARG A 97 -6.68 -16.83 -8.31
N ASP A 98 -6.94 -17.45 -9.44
CA ASP A 98 -7.54 -16.75 -10.58
C ASP A 98 -8.96 -16.25 -10.26
N ILE A 99 -9.24 -15.00 -10.61
CA ILE A 99 -10.53 -14.35 -10.39
C ILE A 99 -10.99 -13.70 -11.70
N ASP A 100 -12.24 -13.91 -12.07
CA ASP A 100 -12.88 -13.16 -13.14
C ASP A 100 -12.98 -11.67 -12.75
N SER A 101 -12.48 -10.80 -13.61
CA SER A 101 -12.39 -9.36 -13.29
C SER A 101 -13.78 -8.70 -13.28
N THR A 102 -14.69 -9.14 -14.15
CA THR A 102 -16.06 -8.61 -14.16
C THR A 102 -16.80 -8.99 -12.88
N GLU A 103 -16.60 -10.23 -12.40
CA GLU A 103 -17.17 -10.67 -11.12
C GLU A 103 -16.61 -9.87 -9.96
N LEU A 104 -15.30 -9.60 -9.96
CA LEU A 104 -14.66 -8.76 -8.94
C LEU A 104 -15.22 -7.34 -8.94
N GLY A 105 -15.42 -6.73 -10.12
CA GLY A 105 -16.04 -5.41 -10.27
C GLY A 105 -17.48 -5.36 -9.72
N LYS A 106 -18.28 -6.40 -9.98
CA LYS A 106 -19.64 -6.54 -9.41
C LYS A 106 -19.61 -6.64 -7.88
N LEU A 107 -18.67 -7.42 -7.32
CA LEU A 107 -18.52 -7.55 -5.88
C LEU A 107 -18.12 -6.22 -5.23
N PHE A 108 -17.28 -5.42 -5.89
CA PHE A 108 -16.90 -4.10 -5.39
C PHE A 108 -18.09 -3.13 -5.41
N SER A 109 -18.81 -3.06 -6.53
CA SER A 109 -20.01 -2.21 -6.64
C SER A 109 -21.01 -2.53 -5.55
N ARG A 110 -21.30 -3.82 -5.36
CA ARG A 110 -22.22 -4.29 -4.32
C ARG A 110 -21.69 -4.00 -2.91
N GLY A 111 -20.39 -4.22 -2.68
CA GLY A 111 -19.76 -3.93 -1.38
C GLY A 111 -19.81 -2.44 -1.01
N MET A 112 -19.70 -1.54 -2.00
CA MET A 112 -19.93 -0.11 -1.78
C MET A 112 -21.38 0.18 -1.42
N GLU A 113 -22.33 -0.34 -2.20
CA GLU A 113 -23.78 -0.16 -2.00
C GLU A 113 -24.22 -0.66 -0.62
N ASP A 114 -23.80 -1.85 -0.21
CA ASP A 114 -24.15 -2.49 1.06
C ASP A 114 -23.65 -1.71 2.30
N ASN A 115 -22.66 -0.83 2.13
CA ASN A 115 -22.00 -0.08 3.19
C ASN A 115 -22.27 1.42 3.15
N MET A 116 -23.25 1.88 2.37
CA MET A 116 -23.60 3.29 2.23
C MET A 116 -25.11 3.51 2.31
N GLU A 117 -25.49 4.73 2.69
CA GLU A 117 -26.85 5.20 2.50
C GLU A 117 -27.18 5.30 1.01
N ARG A 118 -28.38 4.89 0.62
CA ARG A 118 -28.81 4.83 -0.79
C ARG A 118 -28.67 6.16 -1.52
N SER A 119 -28.98 7.26 -0.86
CA SER A 119 -28.86 8.61 -1.43
C SER A 119 -27.41 9.01 -1.67
N ALA A 120 -26.48 8.59 -0.80
CA ALA A 120 -25.05 8.84 -0.96
C ALA A 120 -24.47 7.96 -2.08
N PHE A 121 -24.84 6.68 -2.12
CA PHE A 121 -24.40 5.76 -3.18
C PHE A 121 -24.85 6.23 -4.57
N SER A 122 -26.10 6.74 -4.70
CA SER A 122 -26.63 7.23 -5.98
C SER A 122 -25.74 8.31 -6.61
N LYS A 123 -25.09 9.14 -5.81
CA LYS A 123 -24.16 10.18 -6.28
C LYS A 123 -22.85 9.60 -6.84
N LEU A 124 -22.49 8.40 -6.44
CA LEU A 124 -21.26 7.72 -6.87
C LEU A 124 -21.48 6.81 -8.09
N ILE A 125 -22.71 6.60 -8.55
CA ILE A 125 -23.03 5.72 -9.68
C ILE A 125 -22.14 5.99 -10.91
N PRO A 126 -21.90 7.23 -11.36
CA PRO A 126 -21.01 7.47 -12.50
C PRO A 126 -19.59 6.92 -12.28
N GLY A 127 -19.04 7.10 -11.07
CA GLY A 127 -17.75 6.55 -10.70
C GLY A 127 -17.77 5.02 -10.63
N VAL A 128 -18.82 4.43 -10.08
CA VAL A 128 -19.01 2.96 -10.01
C VAL A 128 -19.06 2.35 -11.42
N LEU A 129 -19.78 2.97 -12.35
CA LEU A 129 -19.84 2.50 -13.74
C LEU A 129 -18.46 2.57 -14.40
N ARG A 130 -17.73 3.67 -14.23
CA ARG A 130 -16.36 3.81 -14.74
C ARG A 130 -15.42 2.78 -14.13
N MET A 131 -15.48 2.53 -12.83
CA MET A 131 -14.71 1.47 -12.17
C MET A 131 -15.07 0.09 -12.74
N SER A 132 -16.35 -0.18 -12.96
CA SER A 132 -16.81 -1.45 -13.55
C SER A 132 -16.25 -1.65 -14.97
N GLN A 133 -16.14 -0.57 -15.75
CA GLN A 133 -15.51 -0.62 -17.07
C GLN A 133 -14.03 -0.97 -16.95
N VAL A 134 -13.27 -0.35 -16.03
CA VAL A 134 -11.87 -0.69 -15.77
C VAL A 134 -11.70 -2.18 -15.50
N PHE A 135 -12.58 -2.79 -14.70
CA PHE A 135 -12.53 -4.24 -14.47
C PHE A 135 -12.91 -5.04 -15.72
N SER A 136 -13.87 -4.59 -16.49
CA SER A 136 -14.32 -5.30 -17.70
C SER A 136 -13.27 -5.33 -18.81
N ASP A 137 -12.38 -4.35 -18.84
CA ASP A 137 -11.25 -4.30 -19.78
C ASP A 137 -10.20 -5.39 -19.50
N HIS A 138 -10.25 -6.00 -18.32
CA HIS A 138 -9.44 -7.13 -17.92
C HIS A 138 -10.30 -8.40 -17.84
N LYS A 139 -9.95 -9.43 -18.58
CA LYS A 139 -10.71 -10.69 -18.54
C LYS A 139 -10.58 -11.42 -17.19
N ARG A 140 -9.38 -11.35 -16.61
CA ARG A 140 -9.03 -12.13 -15.41
C ARG A 140 -7.85 -11.49 -14.68
N LEU A 141 -7.88 -11.56 -13.36
CA LEU A 141 -6.74 -11.41 -12.48
C LEU A 141 -6.27 -12.82 -12.10
N LYS A 142 -5.04 -13.17 -12.47
CA LYS A 142 -4.43 -14.45 -12.17
C LYS A 142 -3.83 -14.48 -10.76
N GLU A 143 -3.62 -15.68 -10.24
CA GLU A 143 -2.84 -15.86 -9.03
C GLU A 143 -1.48 -15.13 -9.12
N GLY A 144 -1.09 -14.42 -8.05
CA GLY A 144 0.09 -13.58 -7.99
C GLY A 144 -0.07 -12.17 -8.59
N GLU A 145 -1.09 -11.91 -9.39
CA GLU A 145 -1.33 -10.56 -9.93
C GLU A 145 -1.90 -9.64 -8.85
N THR A 146 -1.58 -8.34 -8.98
CA THR A 146 -1.93 -7.32 -7.98
C THR A 146 -3.02 -6.37 -8.47
N PHE A 147 -3.81 -5.91 -7.50
CA PHE A 147 -4.72 -4.78 -7.62
C PHE A 147 -4.46 -3.82 -6.46
N MET A 148 -4.37 -2.53 -6.74
CA MET A 148 -4.14 -1.50 -5.73
C MET A 148 -5.16 -0.37 -5.84
N VAL A 149 -5.55 0.15 -4.70
CA VAL A 149 -6.39 1.35 -4.54
C VAL A 149 -5.58 2.35 -3.73
N ASP A 150 -5.23 3.46 -4.35
CA ASP A 150 -4.49 4.54 -3.72
C ASP A 150 -5.37 5.78 -3.56
N TRP A 151 -5.37 6.38 -2.39
CA TRP A 151 -5.76 7.76 -2.21
C TRP A 151 -4.53 8.64 -2.34
N VAL A 152 -4.57 9.61 -3.25
CA VAL A 152 -3.48 10.58 -3.47
C VAL A 152 -4.03 11.97 -3.27
N PRO A 153 -3.63 12.70 -2.20
CA PRO A 153 -4.08 14.06 -1.96
C PRO A 153 -3.88 14.96 -3.18
N GLY A 154 -4.90 15.73 -3.53
CA GLY A 154 -4.88 16.61 -4.71
C GLY A 154 -5.10 15.91 -6.06
N THR A 155 -5.02 14.58 -6.11
CA THR A 155 -5.23 13.79 -7.34
C THR A 155 -6.54 13.00 -7.28
N GLY A 156 -6.81 12.33 -6.17
CA GLY A 156 -7.98 11.47 -5.98
C GLY A 156 -7.63 10.00 -5.83
N THR A 157 -8.61 9.12 -6.08
CA THR A 157 -8.42 7.67 -6.05
C THR A 157 -7.82 7.18 -7.34
N VAL A 158 -6.70 6.49 -7.25
CA VAL A 158 -5.98 5.85 -8.37
C VAL A 158 -6.13 4.34 -8.26
N LEU A 159 -6.55 3.70 -9.35
CA LEU A 159 -6.59 2.24 -9.45
C LEU A 159 -5.37 1.76 -10.23
N THR A 160 -4.72 0.73 -9.73
CA THR A 160 -3.59 0.08 -10.40
C THR A 160 -3.87 -1.41 -10.51
N ILE A 161 -3.87 -1.95 -11.72
CA ILE A 161 -4.10 -3.37 -12.01
C ILE A 161 -2.85 -3.93 -12.68
N LYS A 162 -2.30 -5.02 -12.15
CA LYS A 162 -1.10 -5.68 -12.71
C LYS A 162 0.09 -4.71 -12.87
N GLY A 163 0.23 -3.77 -11.93
CA GLY A 163 1.28 -2.76 -11.94
C GLY A 163 1.06 -1.57 -12.86
N LYS A 164 -0.08 -1.50 -13.58
CA LYS A 164 -0.41 -0.39 -14.48
C LYS A 164 -1.56 0.44 -13.91
N VAL A 165 -1.40 1.76 -13.90
CA VAL A 165 -2.50 2.69 -13.57
C VAL A 165 -3.58 2.61 -14.63
N GLU A 166 -4.83 2.47 -14.20
CA GLU A 166 -5.98 2.29 -15.06
C GLU A 166 -6.96 3.46 -14.97
N GLY A 167 -7.22 4.05 -16.12
CA GLY A 167 -8.14 5.17 -16.26
C GLY A 167 -7.68 6.45 -15.56
N GLU A 168 -8.57 7.44 -15.54
CA GLU A 168 -8.35 8.70 -14.83
C GLU A 168 -8.66 8.53 -13.33
N PRO A 169 -7.99 9.28 -12.45
CA PRO A 169 -8.29 9.27 -11.02
C PRO A 169 -9.76 9.65 -10.72
N PHE A 170 -10.33 9.08 -9.68
CA PHE A 170 -11.63 9.49 -9.13
C PHE A 170 -11.38 10.61 -8.14
N LYS A 171 -11.79 11.81 -8.47
CA LYS A 171 -11.43 13.04 -7.72
C LYS A 171 -12.17 13.16 -6.39
N GLU A 172 -13.35 12.59 -6.28
CA GLU A 172 -14.22 12.69 -5.13
C GLU A 172 -13.68 11.85 -3.95
N PRO A 173 -13.37 12.46 -2.78
CA PRO A 173 -12.93 11.71 -1.59
C PRO A 173 -13.95 10.66 -1.15
N GLU A 174 -15.23 10.92 -1.38
CA GLU A 174 -16.34 10.02 -1.08
C GLU A 174 -16.21 8.69 -1.84
N PHE A 175 -15.65 8.71 -3.05
CA PHE A 175 -15.44 7.50 -3.84
C PHE A 175 -14.38 6.60 -3.17
N PHE A 176 -13.26 7.16 -2.72
CA PHE A 176 -12.26 6.41 -1.95
C PHE A 176 -12.86 5.84 -0.67
N ASN A 177 -13.57 6.67 0.08
CA ASN A 177 -14.20 6.25 1.33
C ASN A 177 -15.20 5.11 1.12
N ALA A 178 -15.98 5.18 0.05
CA ALA A 178 -16.91 4.12 -0.34
C ALA A 178 -16.19 2.81 -0.68
N LEU A 179 -15.11 2.88 -1.46
CA LEU A 179 -14.27 1.72 -1.76
C LEU A 179 -13.70 1.10 -0.48
N MET A 180 -13.10 1.90 0.40
CA MET A 180 -12.52 1.38 1.64
C MET A 180 -13.54 0.71 2.55
N ARG A 181 -14.81 1.14 2.51
CA ARG A 181 -15.90 0.53 3.28
C ARG A 181 -16.24 -0.90 2.84
N ILE A 182 -15.82 -1.33 1.64
CA ILE A 182 -15.94 -2.74 1.21
C ILE A 182 -15.24 -3.65 2.22
N TRP A 183 -14.10 -3.21 2.75
CA TRP A 183 -13.30 -4.00 3.72
C TRP A 183 -13.47 -3.54 5.15
N LEU A 184 -13.70 -2.26 5.38
CA LEU A 184 -13.69 -1.65 6.72
C LEU A 184 -15.07 -1.24 7.23
N GLY A 185 -16.09 -1.29 6.38
CA GLY A 185 -17.45 -0.86 6.71
C GLY A 185 -18.20 -1.78 7.69
N PRO A 186 -19.44 -1.46 8.01
CA PRO A 186 -20.29 -2.27 8.91
C PRO A 186 -20.68 -3.62 8.32
N LYS A 187 -20.63 -3.79 7.00
CA LYS A 187 -20.85 -5.07 6.29
C LYS A 187 -19.61 -5.41 5.46
N PRO A 188 -18.47 -5.72 6.08
CA PRO A 188 -17.23 -5.92 5.35
C PRO A 188 -17.28 -7.19 4.50
N ALA A 189 -16.49 -7.21 3.44
CA ALA A 189 -16.33 -8.40 2.61
C ALA A 189 -15.87 -9.64 3.40
N ASP A 190 -15.14 -9.40 4.51
CA ASP A 190 -14.66 -10.43 5.43
C ASP A 190 -14.30 -9.77 6.78
N TRP A 191 -14.89 -10.27 7.89
CA TRP A 191 -14.65 -9.71 9.23
C TRP A 191 -13.23 -9.95 9.73
N GLN A 192 -12.66 -11.13 9.45
CA GLN A 192 -11.29 -11.43 9.86
C GLN A 192 -10.29 -10.54 9.13
N LEU A 193 -10.53 -10.29 7.84
CA LEU A 193 -9.72 -9.37 7.07
C LEU A 193 -9.86 -7.92 7.59
N LYS A 194 -11.08 -7.48 7.93
CA LYS A 194 -11.30 -6.16 8.53
C LYS A 194 -10.46 -5.99 9.79
N ASP A 195 -10.56 -6.93 10.72
CA ASP A 195 -9.81 -6.88 11.98
C ASP A 195 -8.30 -6.85 11.72
N ALA A 196 -7.82 -7.68 10.80
CA ALA A 196 -6.41 -7.71 10.42
C ALA A 196 -5.93 -6.38 9.81
N LEU A 197 -6.71 -5.76 8.92
CA LEU A 197 -6.38 -4.47 8.30
C LEU A 197 -6.35 -3.32 9.31
N LEU A 198 -7.16 -3.39 10.37
CA LEU A 198 -7.19 -2.44 11.47
C LEU A 198 -6.12 -2.71 12.55
N GLY A 199 -5.17 -3.61 12.28
CA GLY A 199 -4.08 -3.93 13.19
C GLY A 199 -4.46 -4.86 14.33
N GLY A 200 -5.61 -5.52 14.26
CA GLY A 200 -6.01 -6.58 15.19
C GLY A 200 -5.02 -7.74 15.12
N LYS A 201 -4.58 -8.22 16.27
CA LYS A 201 -3.76 -9.43 16.36
C LYS A 201 -4.68 -10.65 16.13
N LYS A 202 -4.20 -11.59 15.30
CA LYS A 202 -4.78 -12.93 15.22
C LYS A 202 -4.59 -13.67 16.52
#